data_e6ccb531b09b56c05b942eefc1a17d59
#
_entry.id   e6ccb531b09b56c05b942eefc1a17d59
#
_cell.length_a   1.000
_cell.length_b   1.000
_cell.length_c   1.000
_cell.angle_alpha   90.00
_cell.angle_beta   90.00
_cell.angle_gamma   90.00
#
_symmetry.space_group_name_H-M   'P 1'
#
loop_
_entity.id
_entity.type
_entity.pdbx_description
1 polymer ?
#
loop_
_entity_poly.entity_id
_entity_poly.type
_entity_poly.pdbx_seq_one_letter_code
_entity_poly.pdbx_strand_id
1 'polypeptide(L)'
;QEHSLAQVLAEFEQQVVAATELRKINLAQIQVDEVQLQYLPSQDSPMSATDLDGYYDQLMYGYQAYVAVLKALTLSLEQSSTAFQAYVTDVVNVFDDYRILTAIRHGYLGLQQLNVQIEKRLLQQLNQTKHGDWYVGRPVMMTYNDYQLGLSNGDIGICFLRTQHDLRQFEVYFPSLNKWVPATRLPKNIETAFALTIHKSQGSEFTHTAVVLDATAKNLLSKELIYTAITRAKKVVSLLVDAQALQQALTIRTRRSSGLLARINDVLDC
;
A
#
# COMPACT_ATOMS: atom_id res chain seq x y z
N GLN A 1 -6.66 33.20 12.63
CA GLN A 1 -8.04 33.03 12.13
C GLN A 1 -8.32 31.55 12.05
N GLU A 2 -9.24 31.06 12.89
CA GLU A 2 -9.70 29.67 12.79
C GLU A 2 -10.68 29.61 11.60
N HIS A 3 -10.26 28.98 10.52
CA HIS A 3 -11.16 28.66 9.42
C HIS A 3 -12.21 27.66 9.91
N SER A 4 -13.48 27.88 9.55
CA SER A 4 -14.53 26.91 9.86
C SER A 4 -14.24 25.60 9.11
N LEU A 5 -14.67 24.47 9.67
CA LEU A 5 -14.49 23.15 9.06
C LEU A 5 -15.00 23.11 7.61
N ALA A 6 -16.15 23.77 7.35
CA ALA A 6 -16.72 23.88 6.01
C ALA A 6 -15.80 24.63 5.04
N GLN A 7 -15.09 25.67 5.50
CA GLN A 7 -14.11 26.39 4.67
C GLN A 7 -12.89 25.55 4.37
N VAL A 8 -12.37 24.80 5.35
CA VAL A 8 -11.22 23.88 5.14
C VAL A 8 -11.58 22.78 4.15
N LEU A 9 -12.79 22.23 4.24
CA LEU A 9 -13.26 21.20 3.28
C LEU A 9 -13.47 21.81 1.89
N ALA A 10 -14.06 22.99 1.79
CA ALA A 10 -14.25 23.65 0.50
C ALA A 10 -12.92 24.01 -0.17
N GLU A 11 -11.92 24.48 0.58
CA GLU A 11 -10.58 24.75 0.08
C GLU A 11 -9.88 23.43 -0.36
N PHE A 12 -10.04 22.37 0.43
CA PHE A 12 -9.52 21.04 0.09
C PHE A 12 -10.16 20.50 -1.19
N GLU A 13 -11.49 20.58 -1.31
CA GLU A 13 -12.23 20.14 -2.49
C GLU A 13 -11.90 20.97 -3.75
N GLN A 14 -11.59 22.26 -3.61
CA GLN A 14 -11.14 23.10 -4.73
C GLN A 14 -9.76 22.72 -5.25
N GLN A 15 -8.89 22.18 -4.39
CA GLN A 15 -7.55 21.73 -4.76
C GLN A 15 -7.52 20.27 -5.25
N VAL A 16 -8.63 19.56 -5.09
CA VAL A 16 -8.76 18.13 -5.43
C VAL A 16 -9.61 17.99 -6.67
N VAL A 17 -9.14 17.19 -7.61
CA VAL A 17 -9.96 16.78 -8.77
C VAL A 17 -11.00 15.79 -8.25
N ALA A 18 -12.23 16.26 -8.04
CA ALA A 18 -13.36 15.39 -7.73
C ALA A 18 -13.58 14.45 -8.92
N ALA A 19 -13.42 13.14 -8.69
CA ALA A 19 -13.64 12.12 -9.70
C ALA A 19 -14.79 11.22 -9.25
N THR A 20 -15.69 10.90 -10.15
CA THR A 20 -16.70 9.85 -9.93
C THR A 20 -16.05 8.46 -9.87
N GLU A 21 -14.89 8.34 -10.50
CA GLU A 21 -14.04 7.14 -10.49
C GLU A 21 -12.58 7.54 -10.27
N LEU A 22 -11.79 6.69 -9.63
CA LEU A 22 -10.34 6.84 -9.61
C LEU A 22 -9.84 6.80 -11.05
N ARG A 23 -9.19 7.87 -11.49
CA ARG A 23 -8.71 7.93 -12.88
C ARG A 23 -7.73 6.80 -13.15
N LYS A 24 -7.86 6.25 -14.34
CA LYS A 24 -6.85 5.38 -14.91
C LYS A 24 -5.62 6.21 -15.24
N ILE A 25 -4.65 6.22 -14.34
CA ILE A 25 -3.47 7.07 -14.45
C ILE A 25 -2.37 6.33 -15.19
N ASN A 26 -1.89 6.92 -16.27
CA ASN A 26 -0.61 6.54 -16.84
C ASN A 26 0.48 7.37 -16.18
N LEU A 27 1.21 6.76 -15.25
CA LEU A 27 2.26 7.44 -14.48
C LEU A 27 3.32 8.11 -15.36
N ALA A 28 3.57 7.59 -16.57
CA ALA A 28 4.51 8.19 -17.50
C ALA A 28 4.02 9.53 -18.08
N GLN A 29 2.73 9.80 -18.05
CA GLN A 29 2.10 11.02 -18.57
C GLN A 29 1.82 12.08 -17.50
N ILE A 30 2.06 11.78 -16.22
CA ILE A 30 1.85 12.73 -15.14
C ILE A 30 3.00 13.74 -15.14
N GLN A 31 2.68 14.97 -15.51
CA GLN A 31 3.65 16.08 -15.51
C GLN A 31 3.55 16.96 -14.27
N VAL A 32 2.45 16.87 -13.51
CA VAL A 32 2.14 17.73 -12.39
C VAL A 32 1.63 16.89 -11.23
N ASP A 33 1.89 17.33 -10.01
CA ASP A 33 1.32 16.73 -8.81
C ASP A 33 -0.22 16.76 -8.89
N GLU A 34 -0.86 15.64 -8.58
CA GLU A 34 -2.30 15.48 -8.71
C GLU A 34 -2.89 14.88 -7.42
N VAL A 35 -4.02 15.45 -6.99
CA VAL A 35 -4.84 14.90 -5.91
C VAL A 35 -6.21 14.55 -6.48
N GLN A 36 -6.66 13.31 -6.25
CA GLN A 36 -7.95 12.80 -6.69
C GLN A 36 -8.78 12.42 -5.47
N LEU A 37 -10.07 12.73 -5.49
CA LEU A 37 -10.99 12.40 -4.41
C LEU A 37 -12.21 11.68 -4.97
N GLN A 38 -12.54 10.55 -4.38
CA GLN A 38 -13.79 9.83 -4.58
C GLN A 38 -14.40 9.50 -3.22
N TYR A 39 -15.68 9.86 -3.06
CA TYR A 39 -16.42 9.49 -1.87
C TYR A 39 -17.01 8.09 -1.98
N LEU A 40 -16.85 7.34 -0.90
CA LEU A 40 -17.57 6.08 -0.70
C LEU A 40 -19.05 6.35 -0.42
N PRO A 41 -19.96 5.40 -0.72
CA PRO A 41 -21.35 5.48 -0.31
C PRO A 41 -21.47 5.70 1.19
N SER A 42 -22.48 6.48 1.62
CA SER A 42 -22.71 6.74 3.04
C SER A 42 -23.09 5.45 3.79
N GLN A 43 -22.91 5.46 5.11
CA GLN A 43 -23.27 4.32 5.97
C GLN A 43 -24.72 3.90 5.86
N ASP A 44 -25.62 4.83 5.50
CA ASP A 44 -27.06 4.57 5.31
C ASP A 44 -27.35 3.82 4.02
N SER A 45 -26.38 3.70 3.12
CA SER A 45 -26.46 2.95 1.86
C SER A 45 -25.34 1.90 1.85
N PRO A 46 -25.59 0.69 2.33
CA PRO A 46 -24.54 -0.34 2.38
C PRO A 46 -23.99 -0.61 0.98
N MET A 47 -22.67 -0.68 0.86
CA MET A 47 -21.98 -1.03 -0.38
C MET A 47 -22.45 -2.40 -0.88
N SER A 48 -22.90 -2.46 -2.12
CA SER A 48 -23.19 -3.72 -2.78
C SER A 48 -21.90 -4.49 -3.11
N ALA A 49 -22.02 -5.79 -3.39
CA ALA A 49 -20.89 -6.59 -3.86
C ALA A 49 -20.31 -6.05 -5.18
N THR A 50 -21.16 -5.49 -6.05
CA THR A 50 -20.76 -4.88 -7.32
C THR A 50 -19.96 -3.60 -7.10
N ASP A 51 -20.36 -2.76 -6.12
CA ASP A 51 -19.62 -1.54 -5.80
C ASP A 51 -18.23 -1.89 -5.27
N LEU A 52 -18.14 -2.87 -4.36
CA LEU A 52 -16.86 -3.34 -3.82
C LEU A 52 -15.94 -3.90 -4.91
N ASP A 53 -16.48 -4.69 -5.83
CA ASP A 53 -15.72 -5.21 -6.98
C ASP A 53 -15.17 -4.06 -7.84
N GLY A 54 -15.99 -3.04 -8.10
CA GLY A 54 -15.59 -1.83 -8.82
C GLY A 54 -14.44 -1.10 -8.13
N TYR A 55 -14.48 -0.93 -6.80
CA TYR A 55 -13.38 -0.31 -6.06
C TYR A 55 -12.10 -1.14 -6.08
N TYR A 56 -12.20 -2.45 -5.96
CA TYR A 56 -11.03 -3.33 -6.08
C TYR A 56 -10.42 -3.28 -7.48
N ASP A 57 -11.24 -3.18 -8.54
CA ASP A 57 -10.76 -3.02 -9.92
C ASP A 57 -10.05 -1.68 -10.12
N GLN A 58 -10.60 -0.59 -9.57
CA GLN A 58 -9.97 0.72 -9.60
C GLN A 58 -8.61 0.70 -8.88
N LEU A 59 -8.55 0.13 -7.68
CA LEU A 59 -7.31 0.02 -6.92
C LEU A 59 -6.29 -0.89 -7.63
N MET A 60 -6.74 -2.00 -8.23
CA MET A 60 -5.88 -2.87 -9.05
C MET A 60 -5.33 -2.16 -10.27
N TYR A 61 -6.05 -1.18 -10.80
CA TYR A 61 -5.58 -0.44 -11.97
C TYR A 61 -4.25 0.26 -11.73
N GLY A 62 -3.96 0.74 -10.52
CA GLY A 62 -2.66 1.31 -10.16
C GLY A 62 -1.49 0.33 -10.32
N TYR A 63 -1.74 -0.98 -10.33
CA TYR A 63 -0.75 -2.02 -10.56
C TYR A 63 -0.64 -2.48 -12.03
N GLN A 64 -1.26 -1.79 -13.01
CA GLN A 64 -1.20 -2.24 -14.42
C GLN A 64 0.22 -2.22 -15.00
N ALA A 65 1.04 -1.23 -14.63
CA ALA A 65 2.45 -1.21 -15.02
C ALA A 65 3.22 -2.41 -14.40
N TYR A 66 2.91 -2.76 -13.15
CA TYR A 66 3.47 -3.93 -12.49
C TYR A 66 3.07 -5.24 -13.17
N VAL A 67 1.81 -5.38 -13.55
CA VAL A 67 1.34 -6.52 -14.37
C VAL A 67 2.08 -6.59 -15.71
N ALA A 68 2.25 -5.46 -16.37
CA ALA A 68 2.93 -5.40 -17.66
C ALA A 68 4.38 -5.86 -17.58
N VAL A 69 5.15 -5.39 -16.58
CA VAL A 69 6.54 -5.81 -16.40
C VAL A 69 6.66 -7.29 -16.01
N LEU A 70 5.73 -7.81 -15.20
CA LEU A 70 5.71 -9.24 -14.86
C LEU A 70 5.38 -10.12 -16.08
N LYS A 71 4.50 -9.68 -16.98
CA LYS A 71 4.20 -10.37 -18.24
C LYS A 71 5.37 -10.39 -19.22
N ALA A 72 6.21 -9.36 -19.18
CA ALA A 72 7.37 -9.25 -20.05
C ALA A 72 8.49 -10.26 -19.69
N LEU A 73 8.35 -10.98 -18.57
CA LEU A 73 9.27 -12.06 -18.22
C LEU A 73 9.21 -13.15 -19.28
N THR A 74 10.14 -13.16 -20.18
CA THR A 74 10.40 -14.28 -21.05
C THR A 74 11.07 -15.39 -20.23
N LEU A 75 10.49 -16.58 -20.24
CA LEU A 75 11.01 -17.79 -19.55
C LEU A 75 12.43 -18.19 -20.01
N SER A 76 12.96 -17.51 -21.03
CA SER A 76 14.27 -17.73 -21.64
C SER A 76 15.41 -16.91 -21.04
N LEU A 77 15.15 -16.02 -20.07
CA LEU A 77 16.24 -15.25 -19.45
C LEU A 77 17.07 -16.16 -18.53
N GLU A 78 18.33 -16.32 -18.85
CA GLU A 78 19.29 -16.93 -17.93
C GLU A 78 19.37 -16.10 -16.65
N GLN A 79 19.08 -16.72 -15.53
CA GLN A 79 18.89 -16.06 -14.25
C GLN A 79 20.19 -15.51 -13.62
N SER A 80 21.34 -15.90 -14.16
CA SER A 80 22.65 -15.29 -13.84
C SER A 80 23.01 -14.13 -14.77
N SER A 81 22.16 -13.86 -15.77
CA SER A 81 22.43 -12.83 -16.79
C SER A 81 22.21 -11.42 -16.28
N THR A 82 22.91 -10.46 -16.85
CA THR A 82 22.68 -9.02 -16.65
C THR A 82 21.23 -8.63 -16.99
N ALA A 83 20.64 -9.28 -17.99
CA ALA A 83 19.25 -9.08 -18.39
C ALA A 83 18.26 -9.47 -17.28
N PHE A 84 18.49 -10.56 -16.56
CA PHE A 84 17.66 -10.95 -15.42
C PHE A 84 17.79 -9.96 -14.26
N GLN A 85 19.00 -9.48 -13.95
CA GLN A 85 19.21 -8.46 -12.93
C GLN A 85 18.49 -7.14 -13.28
N ALA A 86 18.57 -6.72 -14.54
CA ALA A 86 17.83 -5.55 -15.02
C ALA A 86 16.32 -5.76 -14.87
N TYR A 87 15.79 -6.92 -15.26
CA TYR A 87 14.39 -7.27 -15.08
C TYR A 87 13.94 -7.21 -13.61
N VAL A 88 14.71 -7.77 -12.68
CA VAL A 88 14.41 -7.71 -11.25
C VAL A 88 14.35 -6.26 -10.77
N THR A 89 15.29 -5.44 -11.22
CA THR A 89 15.33 -4.01 -10.90
C THR A 89 14.08 -3.28 -11.42
N ASP A 90 13.69 -3.54 -12.66
CA ASP A 90 12.50 -2.95 -13.27
C ASP A 90 11.22 -3.36 -12.51
N VAL A 91 11.10 -4.64 -12.14
CA VAL A 91 9.95 -5.13 -11.34
C VAL A 91 9.87 -4.41 -9.99
N VAL A 92 11.00 -4.25 -9.31
CA VAL A 92 11.07 -3.53 -8.02
C VAL A 92 10.67 -2.08 -8.18
N ASN A 93 11.25 -1.39 -9.15
CA ASN A 93 11.00 0.04 -9.38
C ASN A 93 9.52 0.30 -9.69
N VAL A 94 8.94 -0.49 -10.60
CA VAL A 94 7.53 -0.35 -10.98
C VAL A 94 6.60 -0.72 -9.83
N PHE A 95 6.98 -1.69 -8.98
CA PHE A 95 6.22 -2.00 -7.78
C PHE A 95 6.22 -0.83 -6.78
N ASP A 96 7.35 -0.15 -6.62
CA ASP A 96 7.50 0.98 -5.71
C ASP A 96 6.84 2.28 -6.22
N ASP A 97 6.44 2.33 -7.49
CA ASP A 97 5.72 3.47 -8.05
C ASP A 97 4.30 3.63 -7.47
N TYR A 98 3.65 2.55 -7.06
CA TYR A 98 2.27 2.59 -6.58
C TYR A 98 2.08 1.81 -5.28
N ARG A 99 1.28 2.37 -4.35
CA ARG A 99 0.94 1.70 -3.09
C ARG A 99 -0.45 2.06 -2.61
N ILE A 100 -1.17 1.03 -2.11
CA ILE A 100 -2.46 1.22 -1.45
C ILE A 100 -2.21 1.36 0.05
N LEU A 101 -2.78 2.38 0.68
CA LEU A 101 -2.71 2.62 2.11
C LEU A 101 -4.11 2.59 2.73
N THR A 102 -4.24 1.96 3.89
CA THR A 102 -5.48 1.93 4.66
C THR A 102 -5.21 2.15 6.15
N ALA A 103 -6.22 2.65 6.87
CA ALA A 103 -6.11 2.85 8.31
C ALA A 103 -6.42 1.57 9.12
N ILE A 104 -7.14 0.61 8.54
CA ILE A 104 -7.70 -0.55 9.24
C ILE A 104 -7.15 -1.86 8.70
N ARG A 105 -7.14 -2.89 9.56
CA ARG A 105 -6.68 -4.24 9.16
C ARG A 105 -7.80 -5.13 8.65
N HIS A 106 -9.00 -4.99 9.19
CA HIS A 106 -10.16 -5.84 8.92
C HIS A 106 -11.26 -5.07 8.20
N GLY A 107 -12.24 -5.79 7.63
CA GLY A 107 -13.34 -5.20 6.85
C GLY A 107 -13.07 -5.26 5.35
N TYR A 108 -14.08 -4.90 4.56
CA TYR A 108 -14.04 -5.02 3.10
C TYR A 108 -12.94 -4.17 2.44
N LEU A 109 -12.66 -3.00 2.98
CA LEU A 109 -11.61 -2.09 2.53
C LEU A 109 -10.41 -2.05 3.52
N GLY A 110 -10.31 -3.06 4.39
CA GLY A 110 -9.18 -3.26 5.29
C GLY A 110 -8.00 -3.94 4.63
N LEU A 111 -6.85 -3.86 5.27
CA LEU A 111 -5.57 -4.36 4.79
C LEU A 111 -5.63 -5.80 4.26
N GLN A 112 -6.23 -6.70 5.05
CA GLN A 112 -6.27 -8.12 4.70
C GLN A 112 -7.09 -8.36 3.44
N GLN A 113 -8.28 -7.78 3.37
CA GLN A 113 -9.17 -7.96 2.22
C GLN A 113 -8.63 -7.27 0.97
N LEU A 114 -8.04 -6.08 1.09
CA LEU A 114 -7.39 -5.40 -0.02
C LEU A 114 -6.28 -6.26 -0.62
N ASN A 115 -5.38 -6.80 0.20
CA ASN A 115 -4.31 -7.68 -0.28
C ASN A 115 -4.86 -8.93 -0.98
N VAL A 116 -5.89 -9.59 -0.43
CA VAL A 116 -6.54 -10.76 -1.04
C VAL A 116 -7.15 -10.41 -2.40
N GLN A 117 -7.85 -9.30 -2.51
CA GLN A 117 -8.56 -8.90 -3.73
C GLN A 117 -7.60 -8.43 -4.83
N ILE A 118 -6.55 -7.71 -4.48
CA ILE A 118 -5.52 -7.30 -5.44
C ILE A 118 -4.73 -8.53 -5.92
N GLU A 119 -4.33 -9.43 -5.03
CA GLU A 119 -3.68 -10.68 -5.37
C GLU A 119 -4.50 -11.52 -6.34
N LYS A 120 -5.80 -11.71 -6.07
CA LYS A 120 -6.72 -12.45 -6.94
C LYS A 120 -6.72 -11.89 -8.35
N ARG A 121 -6.82 -10.56 -8.49
CA ARG A 121 -6.85 -9.86 -9.77
C ARG A 121 -5.51 -9.93 -10.51
N LEU A 122 -4.41 -9.81 -9.77
CA LEU A 122 -3.08 -9.98 -10.34
C LEU A 122 -2.92 -11.38 -10.95
N LEU A 123 -3.23 -12.42 -10.19
CA LEU A 123 -3.13 -13.81 -10.65
C LEU A 123 -3.99 -14.09 -11.88
N GLN A 124 -5.22 -13.56 -11.90
CA GLN A 124 -6.09 -13.64 -13.07
C GLN A 124 -5.49 -12.97 -14.31
N GLN A 125 -4.97 -11.75 -14.17
CA GLN A 125 -4.37 -11.01 -15.27
C GLN A 125 -3.06 -11.65 -15.77
N LEU A 126 -2.30 -12.29 -14.90
CA LEU A 126 -1.07 -13.02 -15.25
C LEU A 126 -1.33 -14.44 -15.74
N ASN A 127 -2.57 -14.93 -15.64
CA ASN A 127 -2.92 -16.35 -15.87
C ASN A 127 -2.03 -17.30 -15.06
N GLN A 128 -1.79 -16.95 -13.79
CA GLN A 128 -0.95 -17.73 -12.87
C GLN A 128 -1.78 -18.34 -11.75
N THR A 129 -1.30 -19.47 -11.24
CA THR A 129 -1.82 -20.13 -10.03
C THR A 129 -0.79 -20.07 -8.91
N LYS A 130 -1.27 -20.11 -7.67
CA LYS A 130 -0.38 -20.22 -6.50
C LYS A 130 0.18 -21.63 -6.37
N HIS A 131 1.42 -21.72 -5.91
CA HIS A 131 2.03 -22.94 -5.42
C HIS A 131 2.19 -22.82 -3.89
N GLY A 132 1.24 -23.34 -3.15
CA GLY A 132 1.05 -22.99 -1.75
C GLY A 132 0.68 -21.51 -1.64
N ASP A 133 1.48 -20.73 -0.91
CA ASP A 133 1.31 -19.28 -0.81
C ASP A 133 2.15 -18.49 -1.82
N TRP A 134 2.93 -19.15 -2.69
CA TRP A 134 3.94 -18.50 -3.50
C TRP A 134 3.55 -18.43 -4.98
N TYR A 135 3.90 -17.30 -5.60
CA TYR A 135 3.79 -17.02 -7.04
C TYR A 135 4.74 -15.90 -7.45
N VAL A 136 5.08 -15.82 -8.72
CA VAL A 136 5.95 -14.77 -9.26
C VAL A 136 5.26 -13.42 -9.17
N GLY A 137 5.95 -12.43 -8.58
CA GLY A 137 5.40 -11.11 -8.37
C GLY A 137 4.59 -10.97 -7.07
N ARG A 138 4.63 -11.92 -6.14
CA ARG A 138 4.07 -11.73 -4.81
C ARG A 138 4.95 -10.76 -4.02
N PRO A 139 4.46 -9.56 -3.66
CA PRO A 139 5.15 -8.72 -2.72
C PRO A 139 4.87 -9.20 -1.30
N VAL A 140 5.88 -9.25 -0.48
CA VAL A 140 5.77 -9.65 0.93
C VAL A 140 6.45 -8.65 1.85
N MET A 141 5.95 -8.53 3.07
CA MET A 141 6.52 -7.67 4.10
C MET A 141 6.80 -8.47 5.37
N MET A 142 7.99 -8.29 5.93
CA MET A 142 8.35 -8.83 7.23
C MET A 142 7.54 -8.15 8.35
N THR A 143 6.98 -8.95 9.25
CA THR A 143 6.15 -8.46 10.36
C THR A 143 6.91 -8.35 11.68
N TYR A 144 8.12 -8.89 11.74
CA TYR A 144 9.05 -8.83 12.88
C TYR A 144 10.51 -8.90 12.39
N ASN A 145 11.45 -8.64 13.30
CA ASN A 145 12.86 -8.76 13.00
C ASN A 145 13.30 -10.22 13.05
N ASP A 146 13.92 -10.71 11.98
CA ASP A 146 14.53 -12.03 11.89
C ASP A 146 16.06 -11.85 11.82
N TYR A 147 16.73 -12.00 12.94
CA TYR A 147 18.17 -11.81 13.04
C TYR A 147 18.98 -12.87 12.29
N GLN A 148 18.44 -14.09 12.12
CA GLN A 148 19.11 -15.14 11.36
C GLN A 148 19.10 -14.86 9.87
N LEU A 149 17.99 -14.32 9.38
CA LEU A 149 17.85 -13.88 8.00
C LEU A 149 18.40 -12.45 7.80
N GLY A 150 18.68 -11.71 8.87
CA GLY A 150 19.09 -10.31 8.79
C GLY A 150 18.01 -9.43 8.16
N LEU A 151 16.73 -9.78 8.38
CA LEU A 151 15.56 -9.06 7.90
C LEU A 151 14.89 -8.32 9.05
N SER A 152 14.43 -7.11 8.79
CA SER A 152 13.78 -6.25 9.77
C SER A 152 12.28 -6.17 9.53
N ASN A 153 11.54 -5.89 10.60
CA ASN A 153 10.12 -5.57 10.51
C ASN A 153 9.89 -4.39 9.55
N GLY A 154 9.07 -4.61 8.52
CA GLY A 154 8.80 -3.64 7.47
C GLY A 154 9.61 -3.85 6.20
N ASP A 155 10.64 -4.70 6.18
CA ASP A 155 11.34 -5.04 4.94
C ASP A 155 10.39 -5.66 3.94
N ILE A 156 10.38 -5.12 2.72
CA ILE A 156 9.54 -5.59 1.62
C ILE A 156 10.41 -6.29 0.59
N GLY A 157 9.95 -7.45 0.14
CA GLY A 157 10.56 -8.21 -0.93
C GLY A 157 9.55 -8.67 -1.96
N ILE A 158 10.04 -9.06 -3.13
CA ILE A 158 9.22 -9.58 -4.23
C ILE A 158 9.66 -11.00 -4.56
N CYS A 159 8.68 -11.87 -4.72
CA CYS A 159 8.89 -13.28 -5.03
C CYS A 159 9.15 -13.51 -6.52
N PHE A 160 10.16 -14.28 -6.82
CA PHE A 160 10.53 -14.73 -8.17
C PHE A 160 10.71 -16.26 -8.17
N LEU A 161 10.52 -16.87 -9.34
CA LEU A 161 10.88 -18.27 -9.56
C LEU A 161 12.30 -18.32 -10.14
N ARG A 162 13.24 -18.89 -9.39
CA ARG A 162 14.63 -19.02 -9.81
C ARG A 162 15.01 -20.47 -10.01
N THR A 163 15.92 -20.68 -10.95
CA THR A 163 16.54 -21.99 -11.19
C THR A 163 17.95 -21.97 -10.65
N GLN A 164 18.24 -22.81 -9.67
CA GLN A 164 19.57 -23.04 -9.14
C GLN A 164 19.91 -24.56 -9.21
N HIS A 165 21.02 -24.92 -9.82
CA HIS A 165 21.43 -26.32 -9.96
C HIS A 165 20.29 -27.22 -10.48
N ASP A 166 19.63 -26.80 -11.56
CA ASP A 166 18.48 -27.47 -12.18
C ASP A 166 17.21 -27.60 -11.33
N LEU A 167 17.21 -27.00 -10.13
CA LEU A 167 16.03 -26.93 -9.26
C LEU A 167 15.35 -25.58 -9.37
N ARG A 168 14.06 -25.62 -9.66
CA ARG A 168 13.21 -24.43 -9.63
C ARG A 168 12.66 -24.21 -8.23
N GLN A 169 12.93 -23.03 -7.67
CA GLN A 169 12.42 -22.67 -6.35
C GLN A 169 11.98 -21.21 -6.32
N PHE A 170 11.00 -20.93 -5.45
CA PHE A 170 10.64 -19.55 -5.16
C PHE A 170 11.66 -18.92 -4.22
N GLU A 171 12.14 -17.75 -4.61
CA GLU A 171 13.01 -16.91 -3.80
C GLU A 171 12.46 -15.49 -3.76
N VAL A 172 12.61 -14.85 -2.63
CA VAL A 172 12.19 -13.46 -2.44
C VAL A 172 13.43 -12.58 -2.47
N TYR A 173 13.39 -11.56 -3.31
CA TYR A 173 14.41 -10.52 -3.37
C TYR A 173 14.00 -9.35 -2.50
N PHE A 174 14.85 -8.99 -1.55
CA PHE A 174 14.70 -7.83 -0.68
C PHE A 174 15.64 -6.71 -1.16
N PRO A 175 15.13 -5.70 -1.87
CA PRO A 175 15.96 -4.68 -2.53
C PRO A 175 16.71 -3.81 -1.55
N SER A 176 16.15 -3.49 -0.37
CA SER A 176 16.79 -2.69 0.67
C SER A 176 18.11 -3.29 1.17
N LEU A 177 18.26 -4.61 1.08
CA LEU A 177 19.42 -5.37 1.52
C LEU A 177 20.19 -5.99 0.36
N ASN A 178 19.75 -5.82 -0.88
CA ASN A 178 20.25 -6.52 -2.07
C ASN A 178 20.37 -8.04 -1.82
N LYS A 179 19.33 -8.66 -1.28
CA LYS A 179 19.38 -10.01 -0.73
C LYS A 179 18.29 -10.91 -1.28
N TRP A 180 18.69 -12.13 -1.67
CA TRP A 180 17.80 -13.24 -2.04
C TRP A 180 17.60 -14.18 -0.85
N VAL A 181 16.37 -14.55 -0.58
CA VAL A 181 16.02 -15.50 0.49
C VAL A 181 15.05 -16.55 -0.08
N PRO A 182 15.39 -17.84 0.04
CA PRO A 182 14.47 -18.91 -0.34
C PRO A 182 13.12 -18.76 0.39
N ALA A 183 12.03 -18.90 -0.33
CA ALA A 183 10.68 -18.74 0.20
C ALA A 183 10.40 -19.72 1.37
N THR A 184 11.01 -20.89 1.32
CA THR A 184 10.91 -21.92 2.37
C THR A 184 11.56 -21.53 3.70
N ARG A 185 12.47 -20.54 3.69
CA ARG A 185 13.13 -20.02 4.90
C ARG A 185 12.39 -18.84 5.53
N LEU A 186 11.44 -18.25 4.79
CA LEU A 186 10.66 -17.12 5.28
C LEU A 186 9.60 -17.57 6.30
N PRO A 187 9.27 -16.73 7.27
CA PRO A 187 8.30 -17.07 8.29
C PRO A 187 6.89 -17.24 7.71
N LYS A 188 6.09 -18.15 8.29
CA LYS A 188 4.71 -18.42 7.83
C LYS A 188 3.77 -17.22 7.96
N ASN A 189 4.07 -16.30 8.86
CA ASN A 189 3.26 -15.09 9.10
C ASN A 189 3.73 -13.87 8.30
N ILE A 190 4.55 -14.07 7.26
CA ILE A 190 4.89 -12.99 6.32
C ILE A 190 3.62 -12.48 5.63
N GLU A 191 3.44 -11.17 5.56
CA GLU A 191 2.22 -10.56 5.00
C GLU A 191 2.40 -10.21 3.51
N THR A 192 1.35 -10.36 2.71
CA THR A 192 1.31 -9.82 1.34
C THR A 192 1.24 -8.29 1.40
N ALA A 193 1.92 -7.59 0.49
CA ALA A 193 2.21 -6.16 0.62
C ALA A 193 1.78 -5.28 -0.58
N PHE A 194 0.68 -5.61 -1.25
CA PHE A 194 0.05 -4.68 -2.22
C PHE A 194 -0.57 -3.48 -1.49
N ALA A 195 -1.20 -3.74 -0.36
CA ALA A 195 -1.68 -2.71 0.54
C ALA A 195 -0.89 -2.74 1.84
N LEU A 196 -0.70 -1.58 2.45
CA LEU A 196 -0.06 -1.38 3.75
C LEU A 196 -0.97 -0.59 4.67
N THR A 197 -0.79 -0.72 5.99
CA THR A 197 -1.36 0.27 6.89
C THR A 197 -0.57 1.59 6.79
N ILE A 198 -1.24 2.71 7.00
CA ILE A 198 -0.60 4.04 6.98
C ILE A 198 0.61 4.08 7.92
N HIS A 199 0.51 3.46 9.10
CA HIS A 199 1.63 3.38 10.06
C HIS A 199 2.84 2.61 9.50
N LYS A 200 2.58 1.51 8.77
CA LYS A 200 3.65 0.69 8.18
C LYS A 200 4.31 1.34 6.96
N SER A 201 3.67 2.33 6.35
CA SER A 201 4.24 3.11 5.24
C SER A 201 5.16 4.25 5.71
N GLN A 202 5.28 4.51 7.01
CA GLN A 202 6.16 5.55 7.53
C GLN A 202 7.61 5.27 7.13
N GLY A 203 8.29 6.29 6.61
CA GLY A 203 9.64 6.17 6.07
C GLY A 203 9.72 5.74 4.61
N SER A 204 8.61 5.31 4.00
CA SER A 204 8.54 4.99 2.56
C SER A 204 7.86 6.11 1.78
N GLU A 205 8.17 6.22 0.50
CA GLU A 205 7.54 7.16 -0.43
C GLU A 205 7.26 6.46 -1.76
N PHE A 206 6.13 6.79 -2.39
CA PHE A 206 5.66 6.19 -3.62
C PHE A 206 5.33 7.28 -4.64
N THR A 207 5.46 7.01 -5.92
CA THR A 207 5.09 7.96 -6.97
C THR A 207 3.59 8.26 -6.90
N HIS A 208 2.77 7.21 -6.72
CA HIS A 208 1.33 7.31 -6.55
C HIS A 208 0.88 6.55 -5.30
N THR A 209 0.13 7.19 -4.43
CA THR A 209 -0.45 6.57 -3.24
C THR A 209 -1.98 6.60 -3.32
N ALA A 210 -2.62 5.44 -3.26
CA ALA A 210 -4.06 5.32 -3.10
C ALA A 210 -4.40 5.12 -1.61
N VAL A 211 -5.11 6.07 -1.02
CA VAL A 211 -5.49 6.04 0.39
C VAL A 211 -6.96 5.68 0.53
N VAL A 212 -7.24 4.61 1.25
CA VAL A 212 -8.59 4.08 1.47
C VAL A 212 -8.99 4.27 2.93
N LEU A 213 -10.02 5.06 3.16
CA LEU A 213 -10.53 5.41 4.49
C LEU A 213 -12.04 5.21 4.52
N ASP A 214 -12.49 4.03 4.93
CA ASP A 214 -13.91 3.78 5.09
C ASP A 214 -14.45 4.24 6.46
N ALA A 215 -15.76 4.19 6.60
CA ALA A 215 -16.44 4.65 7.80
C ALA A 215 -16.04 3.90 9.08
N THR A 216 -15.56 2.65 8.97
CA THR A 216 -15.13 1.84 10.13
C THR A 216 -13.82 2.34 10.73
N ALA A 217 -13.07 3.14 9.98
CA ALA A 217 -11.82 3.75 10.43
C ALA A 217 -12.01 4.96 11.36
N LYS A 218 -13.24 5.49 11.54
CA LYS A 218 -13.52 6.75 12.26
C LYS A 218 -12.70 6.98 13.52
N ASN A 219 -12.64 5.97 14.38
CA ASN A 219 -11.97 6.09 15.68
C ASN A 219 -10.43 6.09 15.59
N LEU A 220 -9.87 5.70 14.45
CA LEU A 220 -8.44 5.66 14.20
C LEU A 220 -7.96 6.89 13.44
N LEU A 221 -8.88 7.60 12.80
CA LEU A 221 -8.54 8.73 11.94
C LEU A 221 -8.23 9.97 12.76
N SER A 222 -7.15 10.61 12.40
CA SER A 222 -6.76 11.93 12.91
C SER A 222 -6.14 12.74 11.78
N LYS A 223 -6.04 14.03 11.99
CA LYS A 223 -5.39 14.95 11.05
C LYS A 223 -3.96 14.50 10.73
N GLU A 224 -3.24 14.05 11.74
CA GLU A 224 -1.85 13.57 11.61
C GLU A 224 -1.77 12.27 10.80
N LEU A 225 -2.74 11.36 10.96
CA LEU A 225 -2.78 10.12 10.19
C LEU A 225 -3.04 10.39 8.71
N ILE A 226 -3.99 11.29 8.40
CA ILE A 226 -4.27 11.70 7.02
C ILE A 226 -3.04 12.38 6.42
N TYR A 227 -2.44 13.33 7.16
CA TYR A 227 -1.20 13.98 6.73
C TYR A 227 -0.10 12.95 6.43
N THR A 228 0.09 11.97 7.32
CA THR A 228 1.06 10.89 7.10
C THR A 228 0.78 10.13 5.82
N ALA A 229 -0.48 9.78 5.54
CA ALA A 229 -0.84 9.05 4.33
C ALA A 229 -0.59 9.85 3.05
N ILE A 230 -1.00 11.13 3.03
CA ILE A 230 -0.86 12.01 1.87
C ILE A 230 0.61 12.27 1.56
N THR A 231 1.44 12.49 2.58
CA THR A 231 2.86 12.77 2.42
C THR A 231 3.70 11.55 1.99
N ARG A 232 3.08 10.38 1.83
CA ARG A 232 3.75 9.22 1.20
C ARG A 232 3.81 9.31 -0.31
N ALA A 233 2.99 10.16 -0.94
CA ALA A 233 2.96 10.34 -2.38
C ALA A 233 3.99 11.39 -2.84
N LYS A 234 4.76 11.07 -3.88
CA LYS A 234 5.67 12.01 -4.54
C LYS A 234 4.96 12.86 -5.58
N LYS A 235 3.95 12.29 -6.29
CA LYS A 235 3.26 12.97 -7.40
C LYS A 235 1.75 12.90 -7.31
N VAL A 236 1.18 11.73 -7.00
CA VAL A 236 -0.26 11.49 -7.07
C VAL A 236 -0.78 10.93 -5.77
N VAL A 237 -1.85 11.52 -5.25
CA VAL A 237 -2.67 10.98 -4.17
C VAL A 237 -4.06 10.72 -4.71
N SER A 238 -4.53 9.49 -4.58
CA SER A 238 -5.92 9.12 -4.83
C SER A 238 -6.60 8.78 -3.50
N LEU A 239 -7.63 9.54 -3.14
CA LEU A 239 -8.37 9.38 -1.89
C LEU A 239 -9.71 8.69 -2.19
N LEU A 240 -9.91 7.49 -1.66
CA LEU A 240 -11.18 6.75 -1.65
C LEU A 240 -11.69 6.73 -0.22
N VAL A 241 -12.61 7.63 0.12
CA VAL A 241 -12.91 7.97 1.51
C VAL A 241 -14.38 8.08 1.81
N ASP A 242 -14.79 7.67 3.01
CA ASP A 242 -16.09 8.05 3.57
C ASP A 242 -16.07 9.55 3.96
N ALA A 243 -17.07 10.31 3.49
CA ALA A 243 -17.12 11.75 3.69
C ALA A 243 -17.17 12.14 5.16
N GLN A 244 -17.95 11.44 5.98
CA GLN A 244 -18.07 11.72 7.41
C GLN A 244 -16.78 11.36 8.16
N ALA A 245 -16.16 10.22 7.80
CA ALA A 245 -14.88 9.82 8.37
C ALA A 245 -13.78 10.82 8.08
N LEU A 246 -13.70 11.32 6.84
CA LEU A 246 -12.75 12.38 6.45
C LEU A 246 -13.00 13.67 7.24
N GLN A 247 -14.24 14.14 7.29
CA GLN A 247 -14.63 15.33 8.02
C GLN A 247 -14.25 15.24 9.50
N GLN A 248 -14.59 14.11 10.13
CA GLN A 248 -14.26 13.90 11.53
C GLN A 248 -12.75 13.87 11.77
N ALA A 249 -12.01 13.21 10.90
CA ALA A 249 -10.57 13.11 10.99
C ALA A 249 -9.87 14.48 10.93
N LEU A 250 -10.35 15.39 10.10
CA LEU A 250 -9.80 16.74 9.98
C LEU A 250 -10.02 17.60 11.22
N THR A 251 -10.98 17.25 12.10
CA THR A 251 -11.24 17.96 13.37
C THR A 251 -10.46 17.38 14.55
N ILE A 252 -10.09 16.08 14.49
CA ILE A 252 -9.43 15.39 15.60
C ILE A 252 -7.92 15.66 15.51
N ARG A 253 -7.37 16.28 16.59
CA ARG A 253 -5.92 16.36 16.82
C ARG A 253 -5.51 15.23 17.75
N THR A 254 -4.48 14.48 17.37
CA THR A 254 -3.92 13.45 18.22
C THR A 254 -3.30 14.09 19.47
N ARG A 255 -3.89 13.83 20.65
CA ARG A 255 -3.23 14.15 21.92
C ARG A 255 -2.33 12.97 22.28
N ARG A 256 -1.02 13.13 22.14
CA ARG A 256 -0.05 12.18 22.70
C ARG A 256 -0.01 12.38 24.21
N SER A 257 -0.69 11.54 24.96
CA SER A 257 -0.48 11.41 26.39
C SER A 257 0.83 10.62 26.61
N SER A 258 1.97 11.29 26.52
CA SER A 258 3.20 10.69 27.05
C SER A 258 3.11 10.80 28.58
N GLY A 259 3.31 9.71 29.31
CA GLY A 259 3.45 9.75 30.77
C GLY A 259 4.70 10.52 31.26
N LEU A 260 5.40 11.19 30.34
CA LEU A 260 6.61 11.95 30.61
C LEU A 260 6.30 13.18 31.49
N LEU A 261 5.22 13.89 31.22
CA LEU A 261 4.79 15.04 32.06
C LEU A 261 4.42 14.60 33.48
N ALA A 262 3.71 13.48 33.62
CA ALA A 262 3.41 12.91 34.94
C ALA A 262 4.69 12.52 35.66
N ARG A 263 5.64 11.85 35.01
CA ARG A 263 6.91 11.47 35.60
C ARG A 263 7.81 12.66 35.92
N ILE A 264 7.78 13.73 35.12
CA ILE A 264 8.56 14.94 35.42
C ILE A 264 7.97 15.62 36.65
N ASN A 265 6.65 15.70 36.78
CA ASN A 265 6.00 16.27 37.95
C ASN A 265 6.29 15.44 39.22
N ASP A 266 6.23 14.11 39.10
CA ASP A 266 6.60 13.20 40.23
C ASP A 266 8.07 13.37 40.71
N VAL A 267 8.97 13.77 39.82
CA VAL A 267 10.38 14.03 40.15
C VAL A 267 10.61 15.45 40.66
N LEU A 268 9.78 16.41 40.30
CA LEU A 268 9.88 17.81 40.75
C LEU A 268 9.18 18.05 42.10
N ASP A 269 8.25 17.18 42.49
CA ASP A 269 7.52 17.21 43.74
C ASP A 269 8.21 16.40 44.86
N CYS A 270 9.41 15.83 44.61
CA CYS A 270 10.32 15.23 45.59
C CYS A 270 11.47 16.16 45.89
#